data_e381a910c64517cc9f8aa776e263c6af
#
_entry.id   e381a910c64517cc9f8aa776e263c6af
#
_cell.length_a   1.000
_cell.length_b   1.000
_cell.length_c   1.000
_cell.angle_alpha   90.00
_cell.angle_beta   90.00
_cell.angle_gamma   90.00
#
_symmetry.space_group_name_H-M   'P 1'
#
loop_
_entity.id
_entity.type
_entity.pdbx_description
1 polymer ?
#
loop_
_entity_poly.entity_id
_entity_poly.type
_entity_poly.pdbx_seq_one_letter_code
_entity_poly.pdbx_strand_id
1 'polypeptide(L)'
;MSAVLGGTATGLGTPALAHNLALGATSLTITPVAGFMIEAVLAFFLVTVVLGTAVAGRAGSLAPLAIGMTLTLNIIMGGALTGAAFNPARALGPMVATGNFSDAWLYVTAPIVGAIVAAILHTVLARLAHEGMVEPRRTAQTPAE
;
A
#
# COMPACT_ATOMS: atom_id res chain seq x y z
N MET A 1 28.46 0.97 6.93
CA MET A 1 27.38 0.20 6.29
C MET A 1 27.35 0.38 4.77
N SER A 2 27.53 1.58 4.23
CA SER A 2 27.57 1.84 2.77
C SER A 2 28.70 1.11 2.05
N ALA A 3 29.88 0.91 2.68
CA ALA A 3 31.00 0.20 2.07
C ALA A 3 30.73 -1.31 1.86
N VAL A 4 29.92 -1.93 2.72
CA VAL A 4 29.56 -3.34 2.65
C VAL A 4 28.51 -3.60 1.55
N LEU A 5 27.67 -2.61 1.24
CA LEU A 5 26.57 -2.70 0.26
C LEU A 5 26.91 -2.04 -1.10
N GLY A 6 28.18 -1.80 -1.39
CA GLY A 6 28.58 -1.16 -2.66
C GLY A 6 28.44 0.37 -2.66
N GLY A 7 28.32 0.98 -1.47
CA GLY A 7 28.22 2.43 -1.31
C GLY A 7 26.91 3.02 -1.82
N THR A 8 26.90 4.32 -2.08
CA THR A 8 25.73 5.03 -2.66
C THR A 8 25.45 4.66 -4.11
N ALA A 9 26.38 3.96 -4.78
CA ALA A 9 26.22 3.50 -6.16
C ALA A 9 25.04 2.52 -6.33
N THR A 10 24.64 1.81 -5.26
CA THR A 10 23.48 0.90 -5.27
C THR A 10 22.15 1.61 -5.03
N GLY A 11 22.16 2.94 -4.80
CA GLY A 11 20.97 3.72 -4.43
C GLY A 11 20.37 3.34 -3.06
N LEU A 12 20.98 2.39 -2.33
CA LEU A 12 20.54 1.92 -1.00
C LEU A 12 19.04 1.62 -0.89
N GLY A 13 18.40 1.26 -2.01
CA GLY A 13 16.96 1.03 -2.08
C GLY A 13 16.11 2.30 -2.11
N THR A 14 16.69 3.45 -2.46
CA THR A 14 15.93 4.68 -2.73
C THR A 14 14.91 4.41 -3.83
N PRO A 15 13.62 4.63 -3.59
CA PRO A 15 12.61 4.43 -4.62
C PRO A 15 12.79 5.48 -5.72
N ALA A 16 12.55 5.07 -6.96
CA ALA A 16 12.62 5.94 -8.14
C ALA A 16 11.62 5.47 -9.19
N LEU A 17 11.11 6.42 -9.98
CA LEU A 17 10.28 6.10 -11.13
C LEU A 17 11.12 5.44 -12.22
N ALA A 18 10.59 4.41 -12.86
CA ALA A 18 11.29 3.73 -13.93
C ALA A 18 11.40 4.62 -15.17
N HIS A 19 12.61 4.75 -15.67
CA HIS A 19 12.92 5.38 -16.95
C HIS A 19 13.51 4.34 -17.90
N ASN A 20 12.93 4.24 -19.09
CA ASN A 20 13.39 3.30 -20.15
C ASN A 20 13.41 1.83 -19.68
N LEU A 21 12.41 1.39 -18.88
CA LEU A 21 12.25 0.00 -18.51
C LEU A 21 12.02 -0.83 -19.76
N ALA A 22 12.94 -1.74 -20.05
CA ALA A 22 12.86 -2.60 -21.25
C ALA A 22 11.67 -3.58 -21.15
N LEU A 23 10.81 -3.55 -22.16
CA LEU A 23 9.68 -4.47 -22.33
C LEU A 23 9.79 -5.10 -23.74
N GLY A 24 10.66 -6.07 -23.89
CA GLY A 24 10.98 -6.64 -25.21
C GLY A 24 11.60 -5.58 -26.14
N ALA A 25 10.95 -5.29 -27.27
CA ALA A 25 11.41 -4.31 -28.26
C ALA A 25 11.00 -2.85 -27.92
N THR A 26 10.24 -2.63 -26.86
CA THR A 26 9.77 -1.30 -26.41
C THR A 26 10.35 -0.94 -25.07
N SER A 27 10.29 0.36 -24.72
CA SER A 27 10.65 0.85 -23.39
C SER A 27 9.49 1.60 -22.74
N LEU A 28 9.33 1.42 -21.43
CA LEU A 28 8.32 2.09 -20.63
C LEU A 28 8.99 3.12 -19.70
N THR A 29 8.47 4.33 -19.71
CA THR A 29 8.83 5.37 -18.73
C THR A 29 7.61 5.73 -17.90
N ILE A 30 7.75 5.67 -16.59
CA ILE A 30 6.68 5.97 -15.64
C ILE A 30 6.67 7.49 -15.40
N THR A 31 5.54 8.12 -15.72
CA THR A 31 5.33 9.54 -15.42
C THR A 31 5.06 9.74 -13.91
N PRO A 32 5.31 10.94 -13.36
CA PRO A 32 4.99 11.21 -11.95
C PRO A 32 3.53 10.94 -11.57
N VAL A 33 2.59 11.22 -12.49
CA VAL A 33 1.16 10.92 -12.25
C VAL A 33 0.92 9.42 -12.19
N ALA A 34 1.49 8.65 -13.10
CA ALA A 34 1.37 7.19 -13.08
C ALA A 34 2.04 6.61 -11.82
N GLY A 35 3.21 7.09 -11.45
CA GLY A 35 3.92 6.72 -10.22
C GLY A 35 3.09 7.01 -8.96
N PHE A 36 2.46 8.19 -8.90
CA PHE A 36 1.56 8.54 -7.80
C PHE A 36 0.39 7.56 -7.67
N MET A 37 -0.26 7.23 -8.78
CA MET A 37 -1.38 6.27 -8.79
C MET A 37 -0.93 4.87 -8.36
N ILE A 38 0.22 4.41 -8.83
CA ILE A 38 0.79 3.11 -8.45
C ILE A 38 1.03 3.09 -6.93
N GLU A 39 1.78 4.04 -6.39
CA GLU A 39 2.12 4.10 -4.96
C GLU A 39 0.87 4.23 -4.07
N ALA A 40 -0.14 5.00 -4.50
CA ALA A 40 -1.40 5.12 -3.79
C ALA A 40 -2.18 3.79 -3.76
N VAL A 41 -2.23 3.06 -4.88
CA VAL A 41 -2.88 1.73 -4.96
C VAL A 41 -2.15 0.70 -4.11
N LEU A 42 -0.82 0.67 -4.14
CA LEU A 42 -0.04 -0.24 -3.30
C LEU A 42 -0.27 0.02 -1.80
N ALA A 43 -0.29 1.29 -1.39
CA ALA A 43 -0.59 1.67 -0.02
C ALA A 43 -2.04 1.34 0.37
N PHE A 44 -3.00 1.56 -0.54
CA PHE A 44 -4.39 1.18 -0.34
C PHE A 44 -4.54 -0.32 -0.03
N PHE A 45 -3.91 -1.20 -0.80
CA PHE A 45 -3.96 -2.65 -0.54
C PHE A 45 -3.34 -3.00 0.81
N LEU A 46 -2.17 -2.45 1.12
CA LEU A 46 -1.52 -2.72 2.41
C LEU A 46 -2.41 -2.30 3.58
N VAL A 47 -2.91 -1.07 3.57
CA VAL A 47 -3.74 -0.55 4.67
C VAL A 47 -5.07 -1.30 4.78
N THR A 48 -5.69 -1.68 3.65
CA THR A 48 -6.91 -2.50 3.65
C THR A 48 -6.68 -3.83 4.35
N VAL A 49 -5.57 -4.51 4.06
CA VAL A 49 -5.23 -5.78 4.72
C VAL A 49 -4.92 -5.57 6.20
N VAL A 50 -4.17 -4.53 6.58
CA VAL A 50 -3.88 -4.22 7.98
C VAL A 50 -5.18 -3.96 8.77
N LEU A 51 -6.08 -3.13 8.24
CA LEU A 51 -7.36 -2.83 8.87
C LEU A 51 -8.25 -4.07 8.98
N GLY A 52 -8.34 -4.88 7.92
CA GLY A 52 -9.18 -6.07 7.88
C GLY A 52 -8.67 -7.23 8.73
N THR A 53 -7.37 -7.33 8.96
CA THR A 53 -6.74 -8.44 9.68
C THR A 53 -6.34 -8.08 11.10
N ALA A 54 -5.36 -7.19 11.25
CA ALA A 54 -4.78 -6.84 12.55
C ALA A 54 -5.70 -5.95 13.38
N VAL A 55 -6.25 -4.87 12.79
CA VAL A 55 -7.09 -3.90 13.51
C VAL A 55 -8.46 -4.49 13.83
N ALA A 56 -9.11 -5.13 12.85
CA ALA A 56 -10.40 -5.79 13.08
C ALA A 56 -10.29 -7.12 13.85
N GLY A 57 -9.08 -7.61 14.10
CA GLY A 57 -8.83 -8.85 14.84
C GLY A 57 -9.31 -10.13 14.15
N ARG A 58 -9.74 -10.05 12.87
CA ARG A 58 -10.39 -11.17 12.16
C ARG A 58 -9.45 -12.31 11.79
N ALA A 59 -8.16 -12.03 11.66
CA ALA A 59 -7.16 -13.01 11.24
C ALA A 59 -6.36 -13.61 12.42
N GLY A 60 -6.52 -13.10 13.65
CA GLY A 60 -5.78 -13.58 14.82
C GLY A 60 -4.28 -13.66 14.56
N SER A 61 -3.68 -14.83 14.82
CA SER A 61 -2.25 -15.09 14.60
C SER A 61 -1.81 -15.10 13.13
N LEU A 62 -2.74 -15.14 12.17
CA LEU A 62 -2.44 -15.09 10.74
C LEU A 62 -2.28 -13.66 10.19
N ALA A 63 -2.61 -12.63 10.97
CA ALA A 63 -2.48 -11.24 10.53
C ALA A 63 -1.07 -10.87 10.03
N PRO A 64 0.04 -11.24 10.72
CA PRO A 64 1.38 -10.97 10.22
C PRO A 64 1.68 -11.64 8.87
N LEU A 65 1.18 -12.85 8.67
CA LEU A 65 1.34 -13.57 7.39
C LEU A 65 0.61 -12.84 6.26
N ALA A 66 -0.65 -12.45 6.46
CA ALA A 66 -1.43 -11.73 5.45
C ALA A 66 -0.78 -10.38 5.08
N ILE A 67 -0.28 -9.64 6.07
CA ILE A 67 0.43 -8.38 5.86
C ILE A 67 1.73 -8.62 5.09
N GLY A 68 2.53 -9.61 5.48
CA GLY A 68 3.79 -9.94 4.82
C GLY A 68 3.59 -10.39 3.37
N MET A 69 2.57 -11.17 3.08
CA MET A 69 2.20 -11.56 1.71
C MET A 69 1.78 -10.35 0.88
N THR A 70 1.02 -9.42 1.45
CA THR A 70 0.63 -8.18 0.77
C THR A 70 1.85 -7.32 0.44
N LEU A 71 2.80 -7.18 1.38
CA LEU A 71 4.07 -6.49 1.12
C LEU A 71 4.82 -7.13 -0.04
N THR A 72 4.92 -8.45 -0.06
CA THR A 72 5.60 -9.20 -1.13
C THR A 72 4.93 -8.96 -2.48
N LEU A 73 3.60 -9.07 -2.54
CA LEU A 73 2.83 -8.82 -3.77
C LEU A 73 3.01 -7.39 -4.26
N ASN A 74 2.93 -6.41 -3.36
CA ASN A 74 3.15 -5.00 -3.70
C ASN A 74 4.55 -4.77 -4.30
N ILE A 75 5.58 -5.39 -3.74
CA ILE A 75 6.95 -5.29 -4.27
C ILE A 75 7.06 -5.93 -5.66
N ILE A 76 6.43 -7.08 -5.86
CA ILE A 76 6.42 -7.75 -7.18
C ILE A 76 5.70 -6.88 -8.22
N MET A 77 4.56 -6.28 -7.86
CA MET A 77 3.75 -5.46 -8.77
C MET A 77 4.39 -4.12 -9.09
N GLY A 78 4.89 -3.41 -8.08
CA GLY A 78 5.34 -2.02 -8.21
C GLY A 78 6.84 -1.82 -8.22
N GLY A 79 7.62 -2.84 -7.81
CA GLY A 79 9.06 -2.69 -7.59
C GLY A 79 9.84 -2.22 -8.81
N ALA A 80 9.56 -2.80 -9.98
CA ALA A 80 10.19 -2.41 -11.23
C ALA A 80 9.68 -1.05 -11.78
N LEU A 81 8.52 -0.58 -11.34
CA LEU A 81 7.87 0.63 -11.86
C LEU A 81 8.20 1.88 -11.05
N THR A 82 8.13 1.77 -9.72
CA THR A 82 8.28 2.91 -8.79
C THR A 82 9.28 2.65 -7.66
N GLY A 83 9.80 1.44 -7.55
CA GLY A 83 10.55 0.99 -6.39
C GLY A 83 9.65 0.52 -5.24
N ALA A 84 8.33 0.53 -5.42
CA ALA A 84 7.31 0.06 -4.48
C ALA A 84 7.60 0.53 -3.05
N ALA A 85 7.52 1.83 -2.81
CA ALA A 85 7.73 2.38 -1.48
C ALA A 85 6.50 2.24 -0.60
N PHE A 86 5.32 2.61 -1.08
CA PHE A 86 3.98 2.61 -0.45
C PHE A 86 4.00 2.93 1.06
N ASN A 87 5.05 3.57 1.52
CA ASN A 87 5.28 3.99 2.91
C ASN A 87 6.25 5.18 2.93
N PRO A 88 5.84 6.36 3.44
CA PRO A 88 6.69 7.53 3.47
C PRO A 88 8.01 7.31 4.23
N ALA A 89 7.98 6.62 5.35
CA ALA A 89 9.17 6.37 6.16
C ALA A 89 10.17 5.45 5.43
N ARG A 90 9.66 4.44 4.71
CA ARG A 90 10.48 3.54 3.87
C ARG A 90 11.14 4.29 2.72
N ALA A 91 10.46 5.30 2.16
CA ALA A 91 11.04 6.13 1.10
C ALA A 91 12.08 7.12 1.64
N LEU A 92 11.74 7.83 2.71
CA LEU A 92 12.59 8.88 3.27
C LEU A 92 13.90 8.36 3.84
N GLY A 93 13.93 7.17 4.45
CA GLY A 93 15.15 6.59 5.01
C GLY A 93 16.32 6.55 4.03
N PRO A 94 16.20 5.83 2.91
CA PRO A 94 17.26 5.81 1.90
C PRO A 94 17.45 7.14 1.17
N MET A 95 16.42 7.97 1.00
CA MET A 95 16.56 9.32 0.43
C MET A 95 17.50 10.19 1.25
N VAL A 96 17.36 10.17 2.57
CA VAL A 96 18.27 10.88 3.49
C VAL A 96 19.68 10.31 3.42
N ALA A 97 19.82 8.99 3.38
CA ALA A 97 21.13 8.32 3.34
C ALA A 97 21.90 8.56 2.05
N THR A 98 21.19 8.73 0.93
CA THR A 98 21.79 8.98 -0.40
C THR A 98 21.85 10.46 -0.77
N GLY A 99 21.12 11.33 -0.07
CA GLY A 99 20.93 12.73 -0.45
C GLY A 99 20.04 12.93 -1.68
N ASN A 100 19.39 11.87 -2.16
CA ASN A 100 18.52 11.94 -3.35
C ASN A 100 17.05 12.03 -2.93
N PHE A 101 16.45 13.20 -3.15
CA PHE A 101 15.04 13.49 -2.84
C PHE A 101 14.18 13.64 -4.10
N SER A 102 14.62 13.10 -5.23
CA SER A 102 13.83 13.09 -6.47
C SER A 102 12.46 12.47 -6.20
N ASP A 103 11.41 13.17 -6.61
CA ASP A 103 10.02 12.74 -6.42
C ASP A 103 9.60 12.46 -4.95
N ALA A 104 10.32 12.97 -3.96
CA ALA A 104 10.01 12.76 -2.54
C ALA A 104 8.56 13.13 -2.20
N TRP A 105 8.03 14.19 -2.79
CA TRP A 105 6.64 14.61 -2.63
C TRP A 105 5.66 13.49 -2.99
N LEU A 106 5.93 12.77 -4.07
CA LEU A 106 5.10 11.65 -4.55
C LEU A 106 5.12 10.50 -3.54
N TYR A 107 6.31 10.09 -3.12
CA TYR A 107 6.49 8.98 -2.17
C TYR A 107 6.00 9.27 -0.75
N VAL A 108 5.77 10.54 -0.44
CA VAL A 108 5.13 10.93 0.83
C VAL A 108 3.62 11.04 0.66
N THR A 109 3.13 11.73 -0.36
CA THR A 109 1.70 12.05 -0.47
C THR A 109 0.87 10.91 -1.04
N ALA A 110 1.36 10.16 -2.02
CA ALA A 110 0.61 9.06 -2.64
C ALA A 110 0.22 7.95 -1.64
N PRO A 111 1.14 7.44 -0.80
CA PRO A 111 0.76 6.45 0.22
C PRO A 111 -0.26 6.98 1.23
N ILE A 112 -0.20 8.26 1.60
CA ILE A 112 -1.19 8.86 2.51
C ILE A 112 -2.57 8.86 1.86
N VAL A 113 -2.67 9.26 0.59
CA VAL A 113 -3.94 9.24 -0.14
C VAL A 113 -4.50 7.81 -0.23
N GLY A 114 -3.67 6.82 -0.59
CA GLY A 114 -4.07 5.42 -0.61
C GLY A 114 -4.58 4.91 0.74
N ALA A 115 -3.89 5.26 1.82
CA ALA A 115 -4.28 4.90 3.18
C ALA A 115 -5.62 5.53 3.60
N ILE A 116 -5.86 6.80 3.26
CA ILE A 116 -7.13 7.48 3.54
C ILE A 116 -8.29 6.79 2.82
N VAL A 117 -8.12 6.48 1.53
CA VAL A 117 -9.15 5.77 0.74
C VAL A 117 -9.44 4.38 1.35
N ALA A 118 -8.42 3.64 1.75
CA ALA A 118 -8.58 2.35 2.43
C ALA A 118 -9.35 2.47 3.75
N ALA A 119 -9.04 3.48 4.56
CA ALA A 119 -9.71 3.73 5.84
C ALA A 119 -11.19 4.10 5.65
N ILE A 120 -11.50 4.93 4.67
CA ILE A 120 -12.88 5.29 4.32
C ILE A 120 -13.65 4.04 3.89
N LEU A 121 -13.11 3.26 2.96
CA LEU A 121 -13.74 2.02 2.49
C LEU A 121 -13.98 1.04 3.64
N HIS A 122 -12.98 0.82 4.50
CA HIS A 122 -13.11 -0.05 5.66
C HIS A 122 -14.23 0.40 6.60
N THR A 123 -14.32 1.70 6.87
CA THR A 123 -15.36 2.28 7.74
C THR A 123 -16.76 2.12 7.13
N VAL A 124 -16.91 2.36 5.83
CA VAL A 124 -18.20 2.19 5.13
C VAL A 124 -18.63 0.72 5.17
N LEU A 125 -17.74 -0.21 4.82
CA LEU A 125 -18.05 -1.63 4.85
C LEU A 125 -18.39 -2.14 6.25
N ALA A 126 -17.71 -1.65 7.27
CA ALA A 126 -17.99 -2.01 8.66
C ALA A 126 -19.39 -1.53 9.09
N ARG A 127 -19.80 -0.32 8.70
CA ARG A 127 -21.15 0.21 8.99
C ARG A 127 -22.24 -0.60 8.29
N LEU A 128 -22.08 -0.86 6.99
CA LEU A 128 -23.05 -1.66 6.21
C LEU A 128 -23.20 -3.08 6.77
N ALA A 129 -22.11 -3.70 7.18
CA ALA A 129 -22.16 -5.03 7.82
C ALA A 129 -22.91 -4.99 9.15
N HIS A 130 -22.80 -3.92 9.92
CA HIS A 130 -23.50 -3.76 11.19
C HIS A 130 -25.02 -3.56 10.96
N GLU A 131 -25.39 -2.72 10.01
CA GLU A 131 -26.80 -2.46 9.66
C GLU A 131 -27.49 -3.73 9.15
N GLY A 132 -26.86 -4.50 8.27
CA GLY A 132 -27.40 -5.77 7.75
C GLY A 132 -27.56 -6.88 8.82
N MET A 133 -26.87 -6.80 9.95
CA MET A 133 -27.05 -7.73 11.07
C MET A 133 -28.19 -7.35 12.02
N VAL A 134 -28.62 -6.08 12.02
CA VAL A 134 -29.67 -5.59 12.93
C VAL A 134 -31.06 -5.82 12.38
N GLU A 135 -31.26 -5.87 11.06
CA GLU A 135 -32.57 -5.97 10.41
C GLU A 135 -33.30 -7.32 10.49
N PRO A 136 -32.67 -8.52 10.54
CA PRO A 136 -33.40 -9.78 10.53
C PRO A 136 -34.22 -10.11 11.79
N ARG A 137 -34.05 -9.40 12.90
CA ARG A 137 -34.75 -9.70 14.17
C ARG A 137 -36.11 -9.06 14.33
N ARG A 138 -36.44 -8.03 13.52
CA ARG A 138 -37.74 -7.32 13.64
C ARG A 138 -38.93 -8.02 12.98
N THR A 139 -38.69 -8.90 12.01
CA THR A 139 -39.78 -9.58 11.30
C THR A 139 -40.22 -10.92 11.89
N ALA A 140 -39.53 -11.42 12.93
CA ALA A 140 -39.86 -12.70 13.56
C ALA A 140 -40.73 -12.61 14.81
N GLN A 141 -41.20 -11.41 15.19
CA GLN A 141 -42.08 -11.22 16.35
C GLN A 141 -43.42 -10.62 15.94
N THR A 142 -44.16 -11.32 15.09
CA THR A 142 -45.60 -11.12 14.99
C THR A 142 -46.23 -12.22 15.86
N PRO A 143 -46.92 -11.91 16.99
CA PRO A 143 -47.67 -12.89 17.73
C PRO A 143 -48.80 -13.36 16.83
N ALA A 144 -48.94 -14.68 16.68
CA ALA A 144 -50.14 -15.27 16.16
C ALA A 144 -51.28 -15.07 17.20
N GLU A 145 -52.30 -14.32 16.85
CA GLU A 145 -53.58 -14.31 17.55
C GLU A 145 -54.36 -15.60 17.27
#